data_731025073dca70ebe2247d7c00928170
#
_entry.id   731025073dca70ebe2247d7c00928170
#
_cell.length_a   1.000
_cell.length_b   1.000
_cell.length_c   1.000
_cell.angle_alpha   90.00
_cell.angle_beta   90.00
_cell.angle_gamma   90.00
#
_symmetry.space_group_name_H-M   'P 1'
#
loop_
_entity.id
_entity.type
_entity.pdbx_description
1 polymer ?
#
loop_
_entity_poly.entity_id
_entity_poly.type
_entity_poly.pdbx_seq_one_letter_code
_entity_poly.pdbx_strand_id
1 'polypeptide(L)'
;MKTLKIETVVGREIIDSRGNPTVEADVILSDGTVGTGEAPSGASTGQFEALELRDGDKSRFGGKGVGKAVTNINTIIRETLVGMNPCDAYAIDRAMIAADGTTDKSKLGANAILAVSIATAKAAATALGIPLYRYIGGISGNRLPVPMMNILNGGAHAANTVDVQEFMIMPAGAPTFREGLRWCTEVFHALAALLKEKGLATSVGDEGGFAPDLASDEDAIQYILAAVEKAGYTPGKDFVLAIDAASSEWKSGKTGEYVLPKCGKKYTSEELVNHWKSLVGKYPIYSIEDGLDEEDWDGWKHMTEVLGDKVQLVGDDLFVTNTQRLSKGIAQGSANSILIKLNQIGSLTETLDAIKMAHHAGFTAIVSHRSGETEDTTIADLAVALNADQIKTGAPNRSERVAKYNRLLRIEEELGDSAVYPGFNAFQQKH
;
A
#
# COMPACT_ATOMS: atom_id res chain seq x y z
N MET A 1 -22.78 -30.54 7.15
CA MET A 1 -22.46 -29.09 7.33
C MET A 1 -23.68 -28.28 6.90
N LYS A 2 -24.20 -27.35 7.70
CA LYS A 2 -25.12 -26.33 7.20
C LYS A 2 -24.38 -25.54 6.12
N THR A 3 -24.95 -25.47 4.93
CA THR A 3 -24.37 -24.66 3.84
C THR A 3 -24.56 -23.20 4.23
N LEU A 4 -23.48 -22.52 4.60
CA LEU A 4 -23.51 -21.08 4.83
C LEU A 4 -23.85 -20.38 3.51
N LYS A 5 -24.76 -19.41 3.57
CA LYS A 5 -25.16 -18.61 2.41
C LYS A 5 -25.18 -17.14 2.78
N ILE A 6 -24.89 -16.32 1.83
CA ILE A 6 -25.13 -14.87 1.95
C ILE A 6 -26.64 -14.65 2.00
N GLU A 7 -27.14 -14.05 3.07
CA GLU A 7 -28.55 -13.69 3.25
C GLU A 7 -28.82 -12.30 2.69
N THR A 8 -27.94 -11.36 2.97
CA THR A 8 -28.05 -10.00 2.42
C THR A 8 -26.70 -9.28 2.40
N VAL A 9 -26.64 -8.20 1.63
CA VAL A 9 -25.52 -7.26 1.57
C VAL A 9 -26.06 -5.85 1.78
N VAL A 10 -25.41 -5.07 2.64
CA VAL A 10 -25.81 -3.69 2.98
C VAL A 10 -24.61 -2.76 2.80
N GLY A 11 -24.73 -1.80 1.91
CA GLY A 11 -23.71 -0.76 1.69
C GLY A 11 -24.11 0.56 2.37
N ARG A 12 -23.11 1.31 2.82
CA ARG A 12 -23.26 2.66 3.36
C ARG A 12 -22.09 3.57 3.01
N GLU A 13 -22.33 4.87 3.09
CA GLU A 13 -21.32 5.91 2.97
C GLU A 13 -20.72 6.15 4.36
N ILE A 14 -19.39 6.12 4.47
CA ILE A 14 -18.61 6.47 5.66
C ILE A 14 -17.59 7.56 5.30
N ILE A 15 -16.83 8.05 6.27
CA ILE A 15 -15.84 9.12 6.08
C ILE A 15 -14.43 8.56 6.26
N ASP A 16 -13.55 8.83 5.30
CA ASP A 16 -12.14 8.45 5.35
C ASP A 16 -11.29 9.40 6.21
N SER A 17 -10.01 9.07 6.40
CA SER A 17 -9.04 9.84 7.20
C SER A 17 -8.76 11.25 6.68
N ARG A 18 -9.18 11.57 5.46
CA ARG A 18 -9.08 12.91 4.86
C ARG A 18 -10.39 13.70 4.91
N GLY A 19 -11.45 13.14 5.53
CA GLY A 19 -12.76 13.75 5.59
C GLY A 19 -13.57 13.64 4.28
N ASN A 20 -13.16 12.74 3.37
CA ASN A 20 -13.92 12.44 2.15
C ASN A 20 -14.80 11.21 2.36
N PRO A 21 -15.99 11.14 1.70
CA PRO A 21 -16.81 9.94 1.76
C PRO A 21 -16.13 8.76 1.06
N THR A 22 -16.33 7.57 1.61
CA THR A 22 -15.96 6.30 1.02
C THR A 22 -17.03 5.24 1.31
N VAL A 23 -16.81 4.01 0.85
CA VAL A 23 -17.79 2.93 0.87
C VAL A 23 -17.45 1.91 1.95
N GLU A 24 -18.47 1.56 2.75
CA GLU A 24 -18.45 0.40 3.64
C GLU A 24 -19.57 -0.55 3.24
N ALA A 25 -19.32 -1.86 3.36
CA ALA A 25 -20.32 -2.89 3.16
C ALA A 25 -20.35 -3.91 4.30
N ASP A 26 -21.54 -4.34 4.68
CA ASP A 26 -21.75 -5.51 5.51
C ASP A 26 -22.28 -6.67 4.66
N VAL A 27 -21.67 -7.84 4.83
CA VAL A 27 -22.21 -9.11 4.31
C VAL A 27 -22.75 -9.91 5.49
N ILE A 28 -24.03 -10.20 5.46
CA ILE A 28 -24.75 -10.92 6.51
C ILE A 28 -25.03 -12.34 6.01
N LEU A 29 -24.63 -13.33 6.79
CA LEU A 29 -24.81 -14.74 6.46
C LEU A 29 -26.10 -15.31 7.08
N SER A 30 -26.56 -16.45 6.58
CA SER A 30 -27.79 -17.14 7.01
C SER A 30 -27.79 -17.60 8.48
N ASP A 31 -26.65 -17.60 9.15
CA ASP A 31 -26.53 -17.87 10.58
C ASP A 31 -26.45 -16.60 11.44
N GLY A 32 -26.57 -15.43 10.82
CA GLY A 32 -26.46 -14.11 11.47
C GLY A 32 -25.03 -13.57 11.59
N THR A 33 -24.01 -14.31 11.12
CA THR A 33 -22.63 -13.78 11.07
C THR A 33 -22.53 -12.59 10.14
N VAL A 34 -21.83 -11.54 10.56
CA VAL A 34 -21.60 -10.32 9.79
C VAL A 34 -20.11 -10.14 9.54
N GLY A 35 -19.76 -9.81 8.31
CA GLY A 35 -18.43 -9.32 7.95
C GLY A 35 -18.54 -7.92 7.38
N THR A 36 -17.68 -6.99 7.83
CA THR A 36 -17.65 -5.60 7.39
C THR A 36 -16.36 -5.33 6.60
N GLY A 37 -16.48 -4.69 5.45
CA GLY A 37 -15.35 -4.30 4.61
C GLY A 37 -15.48 -2.85 4.15
N GLU A 38 -14.35 -2.16 4.09
CA GLU A 38 -14.26 -0.75 3.75
C GLU A 38 -13.27 -0.56 2.60
N ALA A 39 -13.56 0.38 1.70
CA ALA A 39 -12.67 0.69 0.58
C ALA A 39 -11.84 1.96 0.88
N PRO A 40 -10.51 1.92 0.81
CA PRO A 40 -9.66 3.09 0.92
C PRO A 40 -9.71 3.91 -0.38
N SER A 41 -9.16 5.15 -0.35
CA SER A 41 -9.16 6.07 -1.49
C SER A 41 -7.79 6.73 -1.67
N GLY A 42 -7.28 6.80 -2.91
CA GLY A 42 -6.03 7.48 -3.23
C GLY A 42 -6.16 9.00 -3.33
N ALA A 43 -5.07 9.73 -3.10
CA ALA A 43 -4.93 11.16 -3.45
C ALA A 43 -4.42 11.32 -4.88
N SER A 44 -3.33 10.63 -5.20
CA SER A 44 -2.84 10.38 -6.55
C SER A 44 -3.37 9.04 -7.03
N THR A 45 -3.71 8.91 -8.30
CA THR A 45 -4.21 7.66 -8.90
C THR A 45 -3.45 7.41 -10.18
N GLY A 46 -2.88 6.20 -10.34
CA GLY A 46 -2.29 5.75 -11.58
C GLY A 46 -3.34 5.71 -12.70
N GLN A 47 -2.93 6.01 -13.92
CA GLN A 47 -3.82 6.10 -15.08
C GLN A 47 -4.61 4.80 -15.33
N PHE A 48 -4.09 3.66 -14.90
CA PHE A 48 -4.63 2.34 -15.19
C PHE A 48 -5.32 1.68 -13.99
N GLU A 49 -5.59 2.42 -12.92
CA GLU A 49 -6.37 1.91 -11.79
C GLU A 49 -7.83 1.63 -12.17
N ALA A 50 -8.44 0.64 -11.52
CA ALA A 50 -9.88 0.42 -11.58
C ALA A 50 -10.62 1.65 -11.03
N LEU A 51 -11.81 1.94 -11.60
CA LEU A 51 -12.51 3.19 -11.33
C LEU A 51 -13.13 3.21 -9.93
N GLU A 52 -12.70 4.15 -9.12
CA GLU A 52 -13.42 4.56 -7.91
C GLU A 52 -14.67 5.38 -8.30
N LEU A 53 -15.86 4.80 -8.13
CA LEU A 53 -17.11 5.43 -8.55
C LEU A 53 -17.50 6.56 -7.60
N ARG A 54 -17.51 7.79 -8.13
CA ARG A 54 -17.94 9.02 -7.46
C ARG A 54 -19.20 9.57 -8.11
N ASP A 55 -20.05 10.25 -7.31
CA ASP A 55 -21.35 10.76 -7.77
C ASP A 55 -21.21 11.90 -8.78
N GLY A 56 -20.18 12.75 -8.62
CA GLY A 56 -19.97 13.94 -9.43
C GLY A 56 -20.93 15.10 -9.09
N ASP A 57 -21.84 14.92 -8.16
CA ASP A 57 -22.79 15.96 -7.70
C ASP A 57 -22.06 16.94 -6.76
N LYS A 58 -21.76 18.10 -7.28
CA LYS A 58 -21.03 19.15 -6.53
C LYS A 58 -21.78 19.71 -5.33
N SER A 59 -23.10 19.48 -5.23
CA SER A 59 -23.90 19.88 -4.07
C SER A 59 -23.68 19.01 -2.83
N ARG A 60 -23.09 17.80 -3.02
CA ARG A 60 -22.70 16.88 -1.95
C ARG A 60 -21.20 16.59 -1.99
N PHE A 61 -20.51 16.80 -0.87
CA PHE A 61 -19.06 16.55 -0.72
C PHE A 61 -18.19 17.11 -1.87
N GLY A 62 -18.62 18.22 -2.49
CA GLY A 62 -17.90 18.81 -3.62
C GLY A 62 -17.80 17.90 -4.87
N GLY A 63 -18.69 16.94 -5.02
CA GLY A 63 -18.71 15.96 -6.11
C GLY A 63 -18.10 14.61 -5.75
N LYS A 64 -17.54 14.45 -4.54
CA LYS A 64 -16.88 13.24 -4.10
C LYS A 64 -17.80 12.20 -3.44
N GLY A 65 -19.14 12.43 -3.39
CA GLY A 65 -20.11 11.48 -2.86
C GLY A 65 -19.98 10.09 -3.47
N VAL A 66 -20.38 9.05 -2.74
CA VAL A 66 -20.35 7.64 -3.17
C VAL A 66 -21.73 6.99 -3.18
N GLY A 67 -22.79 7.79 -3.25
CA GLY A 67 -24.18 7.32 -3.22
C GLY A 67 -24.53 6.34 -4.35
N LYS A 68 -23.94 6.52 -5.56
CA LYS A 68 -24.12 5.57 -6.68
C LYS A 68 -23.49 4.20 -6.35
N ALA A 69 -22.27 4.18 -5.81
CA ALA A 69 -21.61 2.95 -5.40
C ALA A 69 -22.39 2.23 -4.29
N VAL A 70 -22.86 2.97 -3.28
CA VAL A 70 -23.74 2.45 -2.21
C VAL A 70 -25.04 1.89 -2.78
N THR A 71 -25.68 2.58 -3.73
CA THR A 71 -26.88 2.08 -4.40
C THR A 71 -26.60 0.78 -5.15
N ASN A 72 -25.46 0.67 -5.85
CA ASN A 72 -25.07 -0.55 -6.56
C ASN A 72 -24.88 -1.73 -5.59
N ILE A 73 -24.31 -1.50 -4.40
CA ILE A 73 -24.20 -2.53 -3.36
C ILE A 73 -25.59 -3.00 -2.92
N ASN A 74 -26.48 -2.04 -2.60
CA ASN A 74 -27.79 -2.32 -2.04
C ASN A 74 -28.80 -2.88 -3.06
N THR A 75 -28.46 -2.91 -4.35
CA THR A 75 -29.29 -3.45 -5.42
C THR A 75 -28.58 -4.56 -6.19
N ILE A 76 -27.83 -4.22 -7.23
CA ILE A 76 -27.23 -5.16 -8.18
C ILE A 76 -26.32 -6.17 -7.50
N ILE A 77 -25.40 -5.71 -6.65
CA ILE A 77 -24.43 -6.59 -5.98
C ILE A 77 -25.17 -7.52 -5.01
N ARG A 78 -26.08 -6.98 -4.19
CA ARG A 78 -26.89 -7.79 -3.27
C ARG A 78 -27.68 -8.86 -4.01
N GLU A 79 -28.39 -8.51 -5.09
CA GLU A 79 -29.17 -9.46 -5.89
C GLU A 79 -28.29 -10.53 -6.52
N THR A 80 -27.08 -10.18 -6.94
CA THR A 80 -26.09 -11.10 -7.50
C THR A 80 -25.58 -12.13 -6.49
N LEU A 81 -25.35 -11.72 -5.23
CA LEU A 81 -24.65 -12.54 -4.24
C LEU A 81 -25.56 -13.32 -3.28
N VAL A 82 -26.83 -12.91 -3.09
CA VAL A 82 -27.76 -13.61 -2.20
C VAL A 82 -27.87 -15.08 -2.59
N GLY A 83 -27.70 -15.96 -1.60
CA GLY A 83 -27.73 -17.42 -1.75
C GLY A 83 -26.39 -18.06 -2.11
N MET A 84 -25.37 -17.29 -2.48
CA MET A 84 -24.02 -17.79 -2.76
C MET A 84 -23.30 -18.23 -1.49
N ASN A 85 -22.31 -19.12 -1.65
CA ASN A 85 -21.43 -19.54 -0.58
C ASN A 85 -20.33 -18.51 -0.31
N PRO A 86 -20.26 -17.88 0.87
CA PRO A 86 -19.24 -16.86 1.17
C PRO A 86 -17.81 -17.41 1.21
N CYS A 87 -17.64 -18.73 1.38
CA CYS A 87 -16.32 -19.36 1.41
C CYS A 87 -15.67 -19.51 0.03
N ASP A 88 -16.42 -19.31 -1.06
CA ASP A 88 -15.87 -19.33 -2.43
C ASP A 88 -15.60 -17.89 -2.90
N ALA A 89 -14.53 -17.29 -2.37
CA ALA A 89 -14.17 -15.90 -2.67
C ALA A 89 -14.00 -15.66 -4.19
N TYR A 90 -13.42 -16.60 -4.94
CA TYR A 90 -13.28 -16.49 -6.39
C TYR A 90 -14.61 -16.49 -7.14
N ALA A 91 -15.59 -17.29 -6.72
CA ALA A 91 -16.92 -17.25 -7.31
C ALA A 91 -17.65 -15.93 -7.00
N ILE A 92 -17.51 -15.41 -5.78
CA ILE A 92 -18.08 -14.14 -5.32
C ILE A 92 -17.55 -12.97 -6.16
N ASP A 93 -16.22 -12.82 -6.24
CA ASP A 93 -15.60 -11.71 -6.97
C ASP A 93 -15.92 -11.80 -8.47
N ARG A 94 -15.82 -12.98 -9.06
CA ARG A 94 -16.20 -13.19 -10.47
C ARG A 94 -17.67 -12.83 -10.76
N ALA A 95 -18.58 -13.12 -9.83
CA ALA A 95 -19.99 -12.78 -10.01
C ALA A 95 -20.19 -11.25 -10.03
N MET A 96 -19.53 -10.51 -9.12
CA MET A 96 -19.56 -9.05 -9.08
C MET A 96 -18.91 -8.43 -10.33
N ILE A 97 -17.74 -8.93 -10.74
CA ILE A 97 -17.02 -8.45 -11.94
C ILE A 97 -17.87 -8.71 -13.21
N ALA A 98 -18.51 -9.86 -13.31
CA ALA A 98 -19.42 -10.18 -14.43
C ALA A 98 -20.67 -9.29 -14.44
N ALA A 99 -21.22 -8.94 -13.29
CA ALA A 99 -22.36 -8.00 -13.16
C ALA A 99 -21.97 -6.57 -13.53
N ASP A 100 -20.73 -6.17 -13.27
CA ASP A 100 -20.17 -4.90 -13.75
C ASP A 100 -20.02 -4.93 -15.28
N GLY A 101 -19.30 -5.89 -15.82
CA GLY A 101 -19.15 -6.12 -17.26
C GLY A 101 -18.23 -5.13 -17.97
N THR A 102 -17.56 -4.21 -17.26
CA THR A 102 -16.56 -3.27 -17.82
C THR A 102 -15.14 -3.71 -17.43
N THR A 103 -14.13 -3.25 -18.17
CA THR A 103 -12.73 -3.62 -17.90
C THR A 103 -12.16 -2.92 -16.66
N ASP A 104 -12.68 -1.73 -16.34
CA ASP A 104 -12.22 -0.86 -15.28
C ASP A 104 -13.18 -0.78 -14.07
N LYS A 105 -14.22 -1.63 -14.05
CA LYS A 105 -15.25 -1.66 -13.02
C LYS A 105 -16.07 -0.35 -12.91
N SER A 106 -16.19 0.38 -14.02
CA SER A 106 -16.81 1.71 -14.04
C SER A 106 -18.35 1.72 -13.86
N LYS A 107 -19.02 0.58 -14.05
CA LYS A 107 -20.48 0.49 -13.89
C LYS A 107 -20.90 0.37 -12.43
N LEU A 108 -20.31 -0.55 -11.67
CA LEU A 108 -20.61 -0.76 -10.25
C LEU A 108 -19.71 0.06 -9.32
N GLY A 109 -18.48 0.28 -9.73
CA GLY A 109 -17.43 0.94 -8.96
C GLY A 109 -16.48 -0.07 -8.30
N ALA A 110 -15.16 0.11 -8.50
CA ALA A 110 -14.16 -0.71 -7.84
C ALA A 110 -14.25 -0.62 -6.31
N ASN A 111 -14.60 0.55 -5.78
CA ASN A 111 -14.85 0.77 -4.35
C ASN A 111 -16.03 -0.06 -3.82
N ALA A 112 -17.14 -0.16 -4.57
CA ALA A 112 -18.29 -0.99 -4.20
C ALA A 112 -17.92 -2.48 -4.20
N ILE A 113 -17.26 -2.96 -5.27
CA ILE A 113 -16.85 -4.36 -5.42
C ILE A 113 -15.87 -4.73 -4.31
N LEU A 114 -14.86 -3.90 -4.05
CA LEU A 114 -13.83 -4.18 -3.04
C LEU A 114 -14.41 -4.25 -1.63
N ALA A 115 -15.25 -3.28 -1.24
CA ALA A 115 -15.85 -3.30 0.09
C ALA A 115 -16.63 -4.59 0.35
N VAL A 116 -17.41 -5.07 -0.64
CA VAL A 116 -18.16 -6.33 -0.53
C VAL A 116 -17.25 -7.55 -0.57
N SER A 117 -16.21 -7.55 -1.41
CA SER A 117 -15.21 -8.64 -1.48
C SER A 117 -14.53 -8.86 -0.12
N ILE A 118 -14.05 -7.77 0.52
CA ILE A 118 -13.45 -7.81 1.86
C ILE A 118 -14.49 -8.27 2.91
N ALA A 119 -15.69 -7.68 2.89
CA ALA A 119 -16.76 -8.03 3.82
C ALA A 119 -17.11 -9.53 3.76
N THR A 120 -17.17 -10.09 2.55
CA THR A 120 -17.46 -11.51 2.34
C THR A 120 -16.37 -12.41 2.92
N ALA A 121 -15.10 -12.08 2.68
CA ALA A 121 -13.97 -12.83 3.23
C ALA A 121 -13.96 -12.79 4.77
N LYS A 122 -14.24 -11.63 5.36
CA LYS A 122 -14.35 -11.47 6.82
C LYS A 122 -15.54 -12.25 7.39
N ALA A 123 -16.71 -12.20 6.73
CA ALA A 123 -17.88 -12.99 7.14
C ALA A 123 -17.56 -14.49 7.11
N ALA A 124 -16.94 -14.98 6.04
CA ALA A 124 -16.54 -16.37 5.91
C ALA A 124 -15.55 -16.80 7.01
N ALA A 125 -14.49 -16.00 7.25
CA ALA A 125 -13.50 -16.26 8.28
C ALA A 125 -14.15 -16.33 9.68
N THR A 126 -15.01 -15.35 10.00
CA THR A 126 -15.75 -15.30 11.28
C THR A 126 -16.65 -16.52 11.46
N ALA A 127 -17.42 -16.89 10.43
CA ALA A 127 -18.32 -18.04 10.50
C ALA A 127 -17.57 -19.38 10.63
N LEU A 128 -16.34 -19.46 10.10
CA LEU A 128 -15.45 -20.61 10.27
C LEU A 128 -14.69 -20.59 11.61
N GLY A 129 -14.77 -19.52 12.38
CA GLY A 129 -14.07 -19.37 13.67
C GLY A 129 -12.55 -19.26 13.52
N ILE A 130 -12.06 -18.75 12.39
CA ILE A 130 -10.61 -18.56 12.13
C ILE A 130 -10.29 -17.10 11.81
N PRO A 131 -9.09 -16.62 12.15
CA PRO A 131 -8.67 -15.25 11.80
C PRO A 131 -8.59 -15.06 10.27
N LEU A 132 -8.77 -13.81 9.81
CA LEU A 132 -8.77 -13.50 8.38
C LEU A 132 -7.46 -13.90 7.69
N TYR A 133 -6.30 -13.67 8.31
CA TYR A 133 -5.02 -14.08 7.72
C TYR A 133 -4.92 -15.61 7.53
N ARG A 134 -5.55 -16.41 8.41
CA ARG A 134 -5.63 -17.87 8.27
C ARG A 134 -6.62 -18.29 7.19
N TYR A 135 -7.74 -17.58 7.08
CA TYR A 135 -8.71 -17.83 6.01
C TYR A 135 -8.11 -17.62 4.62
N ILE A 136 -7.35 -16.52 4.44
CA ILE A 136 -6.72 -16.17 3.15
C ILE A 136 -5.49 -17.03 2.87
N GLY A 137 -4.58 -17.16 3.84
CA GLY A 137 -3.25 -17.76 3.67
C GLY A 137 -3.09 -19.21 4.09
N GLY A 138 -4.14 -19.78 4.72
CA GLY A 138 -4.09 -21.15 5.25
C GLY A 138 -3.06 -21.27 6.40
N ILE A 139 -2.44 -22.44 6.50
CA ILE A 139 -1.51 -22.76 7.59
C ILE A 139 -0.13 -22.14 7.41
N SER A 140 0.24 -21.74 6.19
CA SER A 140 1.57 -21.23 5.85
C SER A 140 1.76 -19.74 6.09
N GLY A 141 0.68 -18.97 6.32
CA GLY A 141 0.74 -17.54 6.62
C GLY A 141 1.23 -17.29 8.05
N ASN A 142 2.53 -17.03 8.23
CA ASN A 142 3.14 -16.83 9.55
C ASN A 142 4.30 -15.83 9.56
N ARG A 143 4.55 -15.13 8.46
CA ARG A 143 5.63 -14.13 8.38
C ARG A 143 5.06 -12.74 8.64
N LEU A 144 5.60 -12.07 9.67
CA LEU A 144 5.26 -10.68 10.00
C LEU A 144 6.02 -9.77 9.03
N PRO A 145 5.36 -8.81 8.38
CA PRO A 145 6.03 -7.95 7.41
C PRO A 145 6.98 -6.95 8.09
N VAL A 146 8.11 -6.64 7.45
CA VAL A 146 8.94 -5.49 7.80
C VAL A 146 8.16 -4.22 7.47
N PRO A 147 7.92 -3.31 8.42
CA PRO A 147 7.23 -2.06 8.13
C PRO A 147 8.13 -1.10 7.34
N MET A 148 7.60 -0.56 6.26
CA MET A 148 8.13 0.59 5.51
C MET A 148 7.41 1.83 6.05
N MET A 149 8.00 2.48 7.04
CA MET A 149 7.33 3.49 7.83
C MET A 149 7.64 4.89 7.32
N ASN A 150 6.68 5.52 6.65
CA ASN A 150 6.82 6.87 6.10
C ASN A 150 6.88 7.91 7.22
N ILE A 151 8.06 8.47 7.50
CA ILE A 151 8.27 9.42 8.60
C ILE A 151 8.58 10.85 8.14
N LEU A 152 8.83 11.05 6.84
CA LEU A 152 9.04 12.36 6.25
C LEU A 152 8.45 12.42 4.84
N ASN A 153 7.67 13.45 4.56
CA ASN A 153 6.92 13.63 3.33
C ASN A 153 7.42 14.81 2.51
N GLY A 154 7.35 14.65 1.20
CA GLY A 154 7.51 15.71 0.21
C GLY A 154 6.52 15.52 -0.96
N GLY A 155 6.92 15.88 -2.16
CA GLY A 155 6.14 15.68 -3.38
C GLY A 155 4.72 16.23 -3.29
N ALA A 156 3.75 15.47 -3.79
CA ALA A 156 2.32 15.79 -3.72
C ALA A 156 1.74 15.63 -2.30
N HIS A 157 2.42 14.90 -1.41
CA HIS A 157 1.99 14.66 -0.02
C HIS A 157 2.29 15.80 0.95
N ALA A 158 3.07 16.82 0.53
CA ALA A 158 3.42 17.96 1.38
C ALA A 158 3.59 19.25 0.59
N ALA A 159 3.07 20.35 1.13
CA ALA A 159 3.29 21.70 0.59
C ALA A 159 4.63 22.27 1.12
N ASN A 160 5.74 21.56 0.84
CA ASN A 160 7.10 21.93 1.24
C ASN A 160 8.04 21.94 0.02
N THR A 161 9.35 22.03 0.26
CA THR A 161 10.39 22.19 -0.77
C THR A 161 11.02 20.88 -1.25
N VAL A 162 10.58 19.73 -0.76
CA VAL A 162 11.13 18.41 -1.04
C VAL A 162 10.38 17.75 -2.21
N ASP A 163 11.10 17.30 -3.27
CA ASP A 163 10.50 16.72 -4.48
C ASP A 163 10.08 15.26 -4.33
N VAL A 164 10.89 14.44 -3.66
CA VAL A 164 10.58 13.02 -3.37
C VAL A 164 9.38 12.95 -2.43
N GLN A 165 8.42 12.07 -2.75
CA GLN A 165 7.12 12.04 -2.08
C GLN A 165 7.17 11.45 -0.67
N GLU A 166 7.91 10.35 -0.46
CA GLU A 166 8.00 9.68 0.82
C GLU A 166 9.41 9.20 1.13
N PHE A 167 9.81 9.37 2.40
CA PHE A 167 11.03 8.80 2.96
C PHE A 167 10.66 7.88 4.10
N MET A 168 11.00 6.61 3.95
CA MET A 168 10.60 5.54 4.85
C MET A 168 11.81 4.93 5.56
N ILE A 169 11.61 4.57 6.84
CA ILE A 169 12.53 3.74 7.62
C ILE A 169 12.02 2.31 7.67
N MET A 170 12.96 1.36 7.65
CA MET A 170 12.68 -0.08 7.74
C MET A 170 13.58 -0.71 8.80
N PRO A 171 13.02 -1.26 9.90
CA PRO A 171 13.79 -1.85 11.00
C PRO A 171 14.24 -3.28 10.66
N ALA A 172 15.00 -3.44 9.56
CA ALA A 172 15.42 -4.75 9.05
C ALA A 172 16.35 -5.52 10.01
N GLY A 173 17.04 -4.81 10.92
CA GLY A 173 17.88 -5.43 11.94
C GLY A 173 17.14 -5.87 13.20
N ALA A 174 15.85 -5.58 13.33
CA ALA A 174 15.07 -5.94 14.52
C ALA A 174 14.85 -7.46 14.62
N PRO A 175 14.78 -8.03 15.84
CA PRO A 175 14.60 -9.47 16.04
C PRO A 175 13.14 -9.93 15.87
N THR A 176 12.15 -9.05 16.05
CA THR A 176 10.72 -9.34 15.99
C THR A 176 9.98 -8.13 15.41
N PHE A 177 8.74 -8.32 14.98
CA PHE A 177 7.89 -7.21 14.54
C PHE A 177 7.66 -6.20 15.66
N ARG A 178 7.35 -6.67 16.86
CA ARG A 178 7.15 -5.84 18.07
C ARG A 178 8.34 -4.92 18.35
N GLU A 179 9.55 -5.48 18.31
CA GLU A 179 10.76 -4.68 18.51
C GLU A 179 10.99 -3.70 17.36
N GLY A 180 10.78 -4.13 16.11
CA GLY A 180 10.86 -3.25 14.95
C GLY A 180 9.90 -2.06 15.05
N LEU A 181 8.65 -2.29 15.48
CA LEU A 181 7.68 -1.23 15.69
C LEU A 181 8.11 -0.27 16.82
N ARG A 182 8.62 -0.78 17.93
CA ARG A 182 9.19 0.04 19.02
C ARG A 182 10.32 0.93 18.50
N TRP A 183 11.28 0.34 17.81
CA TRP A 183 12.41 1.07 17.23
C TRP A 183 11.95 2.21 16.31
N CYS A 184 10.97 1.93 15.43
CA CYS A 184 10.41 2.94 14.54
C CYS A 184 9.78 4.11 15.30
N THR A 185 9.05 3.85 16.38
CA THR A 185 8.46 4.92 17.21
C THR A 185 9.52 5.77 17.89
N GLU A 186 10.60 5.18 18.38
CA GLU A 186 11.72 5.87 18.99
C GLU A 186 12.44 6.78 17.97
N VAL A 187 12.70 6.27 16.76
CA VAL A 187 13.28 7.07 15.67
C VAL A 187 12.35 8.22 15.25
N PHE A 188 11.04 7.96 15.15
CA PHE A 188 10.05 8.99 14.84
C PHE A 188 10.07 10.14 15.85
N HIS A 189 10.12 9.85 17.13
CA HIS A 189 10.23 10.87 18.19
C HIS A 189 11.58 11.56 18.19
N ALA A 190 12.68 10.87 17.88
CA ALA A 190 14.00 11.47 17.72
C ALA A 190 14.02 12.46 16.55
N LEU A 191 13.37 12.10 15.41
CA LEU A 191 13.23 13.01 14.27
C LEU A 191 12.43 14.26 14.63
N ALA A 192 11.31 14.12 15.35
CA ALA A 192 10.54 15.25 15.84
C ALA A 192 11.38 16.22 16.70
N ALA A 193 12.22 15.67 17.59
CA ALA A 193 13.11 16.43 18.44
C ALA A 193 14.17 17.21 17.61
N LEU A 194 14.80 16.53 16.64
CA LEU A 194 15.79 17.17 15.75
C LEU A 194 15.19 18.30 14.92
N LEU A 195 14.00 18.10 14.35
CA LEU A 195 13.30 19.12 13.58
C LEU A 195 12.98 20.34 14.45
N LYS A 196 12.49 20.14 15.68
CA LYS A 196 12.22 21.22 16.66
C LYS A 196 13.48 21.97 17.05
N GLU A 197 14.60 21.28 17.31
CA GLU A 197 15.90 21.90 17.63
C GLU A 197 16.39 22.82 16.51
N LYS A 198 16.00 22.55 15.27
CA LYS A 198 16.32 23.37 14.09
C LYS A 198 15.25 24.42 13.76
N GLY A 199 14.18 24.51 14.54
CA GLY A 199 13.06 25.44 14.27
C GLY A 199 12.20 25.03 13.07
N LEU A 200 12.26 23.77 12.66
CA LEU A 200 11.51 23.21 11.53
C LEU A 200 10.14 22.69 11.97
N ALA A 201 9.17 22.67 11.04
CA ALA A 201 7.82 22.22 11.30
C ALA A 201 7.78 20.72 11.64
N THR A 202 6.93 20.37 12.61
CA THR A 202 6.59 18.98 12.98
C THR A 202 5.12 18.68 12.77
N SER A 203 4.43 19.44 11.94
CA SER A 203 3.12 19.07 11.42
C SER A 203 3.26 17.85 10.49
N VAL A 204 2.24 17.02 10.47
CA VAL A 204 2.25 15.75 9.71
C VAL A 204 1.31 15.81 8.52
N GLY A 205 1.67 15.12 7.46
CA GLY A 205 0.84 14.89 6.29
C GLY A 205 -0.26 13.83 6.50
N ASP A 206 -0.95 13.50 5.43
CA ASP A 206 -2.08 12.54 5.44
C ASP A 206 -1.67 11.14 5.94
N GLU A 207 -0.42 10.75 5.75
CA GLU A 207 0.12 9.46 6.16
C GLU A 207 0.91 9.48 7.47
N GLY A 208 0.95 10.64 8.13
CA GLY A 208 1.54 10.81 9.46
C GLY A 208 3.02 11.19 9.48
N GLY A 209 3.72 11.20 8.33
CA GLY A 209 5.10 11.67 8.23
C GLY A 209 5.21 13.20 8.40
N PHE A 210 6.33 13.69 8.92
CA PHE A 210 6.60 15.13 9.04
C PHE A 210 6.77 15.77 7.67
N ALA A 211 6.43 17.05 7.55
CA ALA A 211 6.48 17.81 6.30
C ALA A 211 7.25 19.13 6.44
N PRO A 212 8.53 19.12 6.89
CA PRO A 212 9.33 20.33 7.01
C PRO A 212 9.77 20.87 5.65
N ASP A 213 10.06 22.18 5.59
CA ASP A 213 10.83 22.75 4.48
C ASP A 213 12.31 22.41 4.67
N LEU A 214 12.90 21.73 3.69
CA LEU A 214 14.31 21.32 3.69
C LEU A 214 14.99 21.85 2.41
N ALA A 215 16.32 21.98 2.43
CA ALA A 215 17.06 22.52 1.30
C ALA A 215 17.12 21.55 0.10
N SER A 216 16.97 20.24 0.34
CA SER A 216 17.02 19.20 -0.70
C SER A 216 16.41 17.88 -0.22
N ASP A 217 16.15 16.96 -1.17
CA ASP A 217 15.78 15.56 -0.87
C ASP A 217 16.90 14.85 -0.07
N GLU A 218 18.16 15.17 -0.35
CA GLU A 218 19.31 14.59 0.35
C GLU A 218 19.36 15.02 1.82
N ASP A 219 18.94 16.28 2.14
CA ASP A 219 18.80 16.73 3.53
C ASP A 219 17.74 15.91 4.30
N ALA A 220 16.64 15.53 3.64
CA ALA A 220 15.64 14.65 4.25
C ALA A 220 16.25 13.32 4.69
N ILE A 221 17.05 12.69 3.81
CA ILE A 221 17.78 11.46 4.13
C ILE A 221 18.72 11.67 5.33
N GLN A 222 19.48 12.77 5.33
CA GLN A 222 20.43 13.07 6.42
C GLN A 222 19.74 13.29 7.76
N TYR A 223 18.59 14.00 7.79
CA TYR A 223 17.79 14.17 9.02
C TYR A 223 17.29 12.84 9.57
N ILE A 224 16.84 11.94 8.69
CA ILE A 224 16.38 10.62 9.09
C ILE A 224 17.53 9.78 9.65
N LEU A 225 18.69 9.76 8.99
CA LEU A 225 19.86 9.03 9.49
C LEU A 225 20.33 9.57 10.84
N ALA A 226 20.38 10.90 11.00
CA ALA A 226 20.69 11.53 12.29
C ALA A 226 19.66 11.17 13.38
N ALA A 227 18.38 11.01 13.02
CA ALA A 227 17.34 10.55 13.96
C ALA A 227 17.54 9.08 14.37
N VAL A 228 17.92 8.22 13.43
CA VAL A 228 18.27 6.82 13.70
C VAL A 228 19.43 6.74 14.70
N GLU A 229 20.51 7.51 14.47
CA GLU A 229 21.66 7.57 15.37
C GLU A 229 21.31 8.17 16.75
N LYS A 230 20.51 9.28 16.76
CA LYS A 230 20.04 9.91 18.01
C LYS A 230 19.17 8.96 18.85
N ALA A 231 18.44 8.07 18.21
CA ALA A 231 17.66 7.03 18.88
C ALA A 231 18.51 5.85 19.38
N GLY A 232 19.81 5.82 19.07
CA GLY A 232 20.74 4.79 19.52
C GLY A 232 20.89 3.59 18.56
N TYR A 233 20.43 3.73 17.32
CA TYR A 233 20.49 2.69 16.29
C TYR A 233 21.54 3.01 15.24
N THR A 234 21.93 1.99 14.48
CA THR A 234 22.99 2.07 13.44
C THR A 234 22.36 2.02 12.05
N PRO A 235 22.47 3.10 11.23
CA PRO A 235 22.07 3.05 9.83
C PRO A 235 22.80 1.95 9.05
N GLY A 236 22.06 1.25 8.18
CA GLY A 236 22.56 0.14 7.37
C GLY A 236 22.64 -1.21 8.11
N LYS A 237 22.57 -1.21 9.45
CA LYS A 237 22.59 -2.42 10.28
C LYS A 237 21.25 -2.68 10.98
N ASP A 238 20.75 -1.68 11.69
CA ASP A 238 19.48 -1.78 12.41
C ASP A 238 18.33 -1.28 11.54
N PHE A 239 18.57 -0.20 10.81
CA PHE A 239 17.64 0.42 9.89
C PHE A 239 18.21 0.56 8.48
N VAL A 240 17.38 0.33 7.49
CA VAL A 240 17.60 0.71 6.11
C VAL A 240 16.51 1.68 5.66
N LEU A 241 16.70 2.33 4.52
CA LEU A 241 15.79 3.33 3.99
C LEU A 241 15.07 2.80 2.76
N ALA A 242 13.83 3.27 2.59
CA ALA A 242 13.09 3.19 1.35
C ALA A 242 12.60 4.58 0.96
N ILE A 243 12.48 4.83 -0.33
CA ILE A 243 11.93 6.08 -0.88
C ILE A 243 10.82 5.76 -1.89
N ASP A 244 9.83 6.63 -1.93
CA ASP A 244 8.84 6.69 -2.99
C ASP A 244 9.01 8.01 -3.72
N ALA A 245 9.45 7.94 -4.97
CA ALA A 245 9.71 9.12 -5.79
C ALA A 245 8.44 9.68 -6.44
N ALA A 246 7.47 8.82 -6.74
CA ALA A 246 6.27 9.13 -7.52
C ALA A 246 6.61 9.91 -8.80
N SER A 247 7.59 9.41 -9.57
CA SER A 247 8.21 10.16 -10.68
C SER A 247 7.28 10.41 -11.87
N SER A 248 6.11 9.78 -11.91
CA SER A 248 5.05 10.13 -12.87
C SER A 248 4.61 11.59 -12.73
N GLU A 249 4.65 12.15 -11.52
CA GLU A 249 4.37 13.57 -11.23
C GLU A 249 5.45 14.52 -11.81
N TRP A 250 6.62 13.99 -12.13
CA TRP A 250 7.75 14.77 -12.68
C TRP A 250 7.82 14.76 -14.20
N LYS A 251 6.96 13.99 -14.87
CA LYS A 251 6.92 13.87 -16.31
C LYS A 251 6.74 15.21 -17.01
N SER A 252 7.62 15.53 -17.95
CA SER A 252 7.62 16.80 -18.69
C SER A 252 7.42 16.58 -20.18
N GLY A 253 6.16 16.51 -20.59
CA GLY A 253 5.77 16.43 -22.01
C GLY A 253 5.97 15.05 -22.63
N LYS A 254 7.21 14.58 -22.77
CA LYS A 254 7.53 13.27 -23.35
C LYS A 254 7.91 12.26 -22.31
N THR A 255 7.62 10.99 -22.56
CA THR A 255 8.16 9.87 -21.80
C THR A 255 9.68 9.92 -21.81
N GLY A 256 10.29 9.74 -20.63
CA GLY A 256 11.76 9.82 -20.47
C GLY A 256 12.33 11.22 -20.26
N GLU A 257 11.48 12.24 -20.13
CA GLU A 257 11.87 13.60 -19.75
C GLU A 257 11.19 13.98 -18.41
N TYR A 258 11.97 14.41 -17.44
CA TYR A 258 11.54 14.71 -16.08
C TYR A 258 11.93 16.13 -15.67
N VAL A 259 11.05 16.82 -14.97
CA VAL A 259 11.31 18.11 -14.31
C VAL A 259 10.79 18.02 -12.87
N LEU A 260 11.70 18.07 -11.92
CA LEU A 260 11.35 18.08 -10.50
C LEU A 260 10.63 19.40 -10.17
N PRO A 261 9.39 19.38 -9.72
CA PRO A 261 8.54 20.58 -9.68
C PRO A 261 8.99 21.63 -8.67
N LYS A 262 9.69 21.23 -7.61
CA LYS A 262 10.09 22.13 -6.51
C LYS A 262 11.48 22.70 -6.70
N CYS A 263 12.47 21.88 -7.05
CA CYS A 263 13.83 22.35 -7.29
C CYS A 263 14.13 22.76 -8.73
N GLY A 264 13.25 22.41 -9.70
CA GLY A 264 13.38 22.74 -11.12
C GLY A 264 14.47 22.00 -11.88
N LYS A 265 15.09 20.98 -11.28
CA LYS A 265 16.07 20.12 -11.95
C LYS A 265 15.42 19.33 -13.07
N LYS A 266 16.17 19.15 -14.17
CA LYS A 266 15.74 18.38 -15.33
C LYS A 266 16.58 17.13 -15.49
N TYR A 267 15.95 16.04 -15.88
CA TYR A 267 16.61 14.76 -16.11
C TYR A 267 16.02 14.06 -17.34
N THR A 268 16.84 13.36 -18.07
CA THR A 268 16.44 12.23 -18.91
C THR A 268 16.29 10.99 -18.04
N SER A 269 15.71 9.89 -18.57
CA SER A 269 15.63 8.61 -17.86
C SER A 269 17.01 8.14 -17.40
N GLU A 270 18.03 8.21 -18.26
CA GLU A 270 19.41 7.81 -17.94
C GLU A 270 20.01 8.68 -16.81
N GLU A 271 19.83 10.00 -16.89
CA GLU A 271 20.32 10.91 -15.84
C GLU A 271 19.62 10.68 -14.50
N LEU A 272 18.32 10.38 -14.50
CA LEU A 272 17.57 10.08 -13.30
C LEU A 272 17.99 8.74 -12.69
N VAL A 273 18.24 7.71 -13.50
CA VAL A 273 18.82 6.44 -13.05
C VAL A 273 20.20 6.65 -12.42
N ASN A 274 21.05 7.50 -13.02
CA ASN A 274 22.35 7.84 -12.45
C ASN A 274 22.24 8.62 -11.15
N HIS A 275 21.21 9.47 -11.00
CA HIS A 275 20.90 10.15 -9.74
C HIS A 275 20.58 9.14 -8.64
N TRP A 276 19.67 8.17 -8.89
CA TRP A 276 19.35 7.10 -7.95
C TRP A 276 20.58 6.25 -7.60
N LYS A 277 21.39 5.91 -8.59
CA LYS A 277 22.64 5.18 -8.39
C LYS A 277 23.60 5.91 -7.46
N SER A 278 23.69 7.22 -7.58
CA SER A 278 24.51 8.05 -6.68
C SER A 278 24.00 8.02 -5.24
N LEU A 279 22.68 8.14 -5.03
CA LEU A 279 22.08 8.10 -3.69
C LEU A 279 22.24 6.72 -3.03
N VAL A 280 22.00 5.65 -3.76
CA VAL A 280 22.21 4.27 -3.30
C VAL A 280 23.66 4.00 -2.92
N GLY A 281 24.61 4.61 -3.65
CA GLY A 281 26.04 4.51 -3.34
C GLY A 281 26.48 5.25 -2.09
N LYS A 282 25.70 6.23 -1.62
CA LYS A 282 26.02 7.06 -0.45
C LYS A 282 25.25 6.64 0.81
N TYR A 283 24.05 6.15 0.69
CA TYR A 283 23.09 5.94 1.78
C TYR A 283 22.56 4.51 1.78
N PRO A 284 22.14 3.96 2.92
CA PRO A 284 21.57 2.62 3.03
C PRO A 284 20.12 2.56 2.49
N ILE A 285 19.94 2.93 1.21
CA ILE A 285 18.68 2.85 0.49
C ILE A 285 18.54 1.45 -0.09
N TYR A 286 17.52 0.71 0.35
CA TYR A 286 17.26 -0.68 -0.04
C TYR A 286 16.05 -0.82 -0.96
N SER A 287 15.23 0.23 -1.09
CA SER A 287 14.03 0.21 -1.92
C SER A 287 13.76 1.58 -2.54
N ILE A 288 13.43 1.60 -3.84
CA ILE A 288 13.01 2.77 -4.60
C ILE A 288 11.70 2.42 -5.28
N GLU A 289 10.63 3.14 -4.93
CA GLU A 289 9.30 3.04 -5.51
C GLU A 289 9.12 4.13 -6.56
N ASP A 290 8.57 3.75 -7.71
CA ASP A 290 8.26 4.62 -8.86
C ASP A 290 9.38 5.63 -9.17
N GLY A 291 10.60 5.09 -9.28
CA GLY A 291 11.79 5.89 -9.59
C GLY A 291 11.78 6.48 -11.00
N LEU A 292 10.84 6.07 -11.86
CA LEU A 292 10.58 6.57 -13.22
C LEU A 292 9.06 6.60 -13.50
N ASP A 293 8.64 7.32 -14.54
CA ASP A 293 7.24 7.42 -15.00
C ASP A 293 6.64 6.04 -15.34
N GLU A 294 5.36 5.85 -15.07
CA GLU A 294 4.59 4.60 -15.26
C GLU A 294 4.55 4.07 -16.71
N GLU A 295 4.90 4.89 -17.69
CA GLU A 295 4.99 4.51 -19.11
C GLU A 295 6.43 4.53 -19.66
N ASP A 296 7.43 4.81 -18.83
CA ASP A 296 8.85 4.79 -19.24
C ASP A 296 9.45 3.37 -19.14
N TRP A 297 8.87 2.42 -19.85
CA TRP A 297 9.25 1.00 -19.80
C TRP A 297 10.71 0.74 -20.16
N ASP A 298 11.26 1.47 -21.13
CA ASP A 298 12.66 1.35 -21.52
C ASP A 298 13.59 1.88 -20.42
N GLY A 299 13.21 3.00 -19.79
CA GLY A 299 13.90 3.53 -18.63
C GLY A 299 13.86 2.57 -17.44
N TRP A 300 12.71 1.97 -17.14
CA TRP A 300 12.56 0.96 -16.08
C TRP A 300 13.42 -0.28 -16.32
N LYS A 301 13.47 -0.76 -17.55
CA LYS A 301 14.37 -1.86 -17.90
C LYS A 301 15.83 -1.48 -17.63
N HIS A 302 16.26 -0.31 -18.13
CA HIS A 302 17.61 0.19 -17.89
C HIS A 302 17.90 0.37 -16.39
N MET A 303 16.98 0.93 -15.63
CA MET A 303 17.11 1.08 -14.17
C MET A 303 17.29 -0.27 -13.48
N THR A 304 16.55 -1.29 -13.92
CA THR A 304 16.65 -2.65 -13.37
C THR A 304 18.00 -3.29 -13.69
N GLU A 305 18.51 -3.11 -14.91
CA GLU A 305 19.85 -3.58 -15.29
C GLU A 305 20.98 -2.93 -14.45
N VAL A 306 20.81 -1.64 -14.08
CA VAL A 306 21.83 -0.87 -13.35
C VAL A 306 21.78 -1.06 -11.83
N LEU A 307 20.57 -1.20 -11.26
CA LEU A 307 20.32 -1.14 -9.82
C LEU A 307 19.62 -2.38 -9.26
N GLY A 308 19.01 -3.23 -10.08
CA GLY A 308 18.15 -4.32 -9.61
C GLY A 308 18.84 -5.36 -8.72
N ASP A 309 20.15 -5.58 -8.88
CA ASP A 309 20.94 -6.46 -8.02
C ASP A 309 21.23 -5.85 -6.64
N LYS A 310 21.08 -4.53 -6.50
CA LYS A 310 21.47 -3.78 -5.28
C LYS A 310 20.28 -3.31 -4.48
N VAL A 311 19.19 -2.92 -5.13
CA VAL A 311 18.01 -2.37 -4.48
C VAL A 311 16.73 -2.98 -5.02
N GLN A 312 15.72 -3.00 -4.18
CA GLN A 312 14.36 -3.31 -4.57
C GLN A 312 13.77 -2.15 -5.38
N LEU A 313 13.36 -2.44 -6.61
CA LEU A 313 12.74 -1.48 -7.52
C LEU A 313 11.25 -1.80 -7.58
N VAL A 314 10.45 -0.94 -6.98
CA VAL A 314 9.02 -1.18 -6.75
C VAL A 314 8.19 -0.44 -7.79
N GLY A 315 7.33 -1.18 -8.51
CA GLY A 315 6.30 -0.57 -9.35
C GLY A 315 4.99 -0.42 -8.57
N ASP A 316 4.57 0.82 -8.32
CA ASP A 316 3.23 1.19 -7.86
C ASP A 316 2.38 1.61 -9.07
N ASP A 317 2.52 2.82 -9.58
CA ASP A 317 1.81 3.29 -10.77
C ASP A 317 2.18 2.47 -12.01
N LEU A 318 3.42 1.95 -12.08
CA LEU A 318 3.86 1.06 -13.16
C LEU A 318 2.95 -0.17 -13.30
N PHE A 319 2.52 -0.78 -12.20
CA PHE A 319 1.78 -2.05 -12.20
C PHE A 319 0.33 -1.94 -11.76
N VAL A 320 -0.04 -0.96 -10.94
CA VAL A 320 -1.38 -0.72 -10.38
C VAL A 320 -2.07 -2.00 -9.89
N THR A 321 -1.32 -2.91 -9.25
CA THR A 321 -1.81 -4.23 -8.79
C THR A 321 -2.44 -5.08 -9.91
N ASN A 322 -2.16 -4.76 -11.18
CA ASN A 322 -2.76 -5.37 -12.35
C ASN A 322 -1.87 -6.48 -12.93
N THR A 323 -2.39 -7.71 -13.04
CA THR A 323 -1.64 -8.87 -13.52
C THR A 323 -1.16 -8.73 -14.98
N GLN A 324 -1.86 -8.00 -15.84
CA GLN A 324 -1.43 -7.79 -17.23
C GLN A 324 -0.22 -6.86 -17.30
N ARG A 325 -0.23 -5.74 -16.53
CA ARG A 325 0.90 -4.84 -16.45
C ARG A 325 2.10 -5.50 -15.76
N LEU A 326 1.85 -6.26 -14.69
CA LEU A 326 2.89 -7.03 -14.00
C LEU A 326 3.52 -8.07 -14.94
N SER A 327 2.72 -8.82 -15.71
CA SER A 327 3.22 -9.78 -16.69
C SER A 327 4.08 -9.11 -17.76
N LYS A 328 3.72 -7.91 -18.22
CA LYS A 328 4.54 -7.12 -19.14
C LYS A 328 5.88 -6.75 -18.52
N GLY A 329 5.88 -6.25 -17.28
CA GLY A 329 7.11 -5.89 -16.56
C GLY A 329 8.05 -7.08 -16.36
N ILE A 330 7.51 -8.22 -15.93
CA ILE A 330 8.26 -9.47 -15.78
C ILE A 330 8.90 -9.88 -17.11
N ALA A 331 8.14 -9.87 -18.21
CA ALA A 331 8.64 -10.27 -19.52
C ALA A 331 9.72 -9.32 -20.07
N GLN A 332 9.68 -8.03 -19.71
CA GLN A 332 10.65 -7.03 -20.14
C GLN A 332 11.86 -6.88 -19.19
N GLY A 333 11.82 -7.48 -18.01
CA GLY A 333 12.84 -7.27 -16.97
C GLY A 333 12.78 -5.86 -16.38
N SER A 334 11.57 -5.33 -16.21
CA SER A 334 11.29 -4.00 -15.62
C SER A 334 10.83 -4.16 -14.18
N ALA A 335 11.53 -3.55 -13.22
CA ALA A 335 11.35 -3.70 -11.77
C ALA A 335 11.71 -5.11 -11.23
N ASN A 336 11.64 -5.28 -9.91
CA ASN A 336 11.81 -6.57 -9.21
C ASN A 336 10.89 -6.70 -8.00
N SER A 337 9.97 -5.74 -7.83
CA SER A 337 8.97 -5.70 -6.75
C SER A 337 7.69 -5.02 -7.23
N ILE A 338 6.58 -5.36 -6.60
CA ILE A 338 5.28 -4.72 -6.84
C ILE A 338 4.70 -4.16 -5.55
N LEU A 339 4.14 -2.95 -5.61
CA LEU A 339 3.26 -2.44 -4.57
C LEU A 339 1.84 -2.97 -4.78
N ILE A 340 1.20 -3.41 -3.71
CA ILE A 340 -0.12 -4.04 -3.72
C ILE A 340 -1.12 -3.13 -3.01
N LYS A 341 -2.04 -2.58 -3.77
CA LYS A 341 -3.15 -1.76 -3.30
C LYS A 341 -4.48 -2.38 -3.75
N LEU A 342 -5.27 -2.89 -2.82
CA LEU A 342 -6.49 -3.64 -3.15
C LEU A 342 -7.47 -2.83 -4.01
N ASN A 343 -7.58 -1.53 -3.77
CA ASN A 343 -8.51 -0.67 -4.51
C ASN A 343 -8.05 -0.31 -5.94
N GLN A 344 -6.76 -0.46 -6.26
CA GLN A 344 -6.26 -0.25 -7.63
C GLN A 344 -6.82 -1.29 -8.61
N ILE A 345 -7.08 -2.50 -8.13
CA ILE A 345 -7.69 -3.57 -8.92
C ILE A 345 -9.15 -3.83 -8.54
N GLY A 346 -9.55 -3.59 -7.29
CA GLY A 346 -10.93 -3.55 -6.82
C GLY A 346 -11.54 -4.87 -6.40
N SER A 347 -10.75 -5.93 -6.18
CA SER A 347 -11.21 -7.17 -5.54
C SER A 347 -10.08 -7.88 -4.79
N LEU A 348 -10.45 -8.67 -3.77
CA LEU A 348 -9.49 -9.46 -3.02
C LEU A 348 -8.82 -10.52 -3.90
N THR A 349 -9.59 -11.26 -4.70
CA THR A 349 -9.03 -12.39 -5.46
C THR A 349 -8.10 -11.95 -6.58
N GLU A 350 -8.38 -10.86 -7.28
CA GLU A 350 -7.42 -10.31 -8.27
C GLU A 350 -6.14 -9.83 -7.58
N THR A 351 -6.26 -9.27 -6.36
CA THR A 351 -5.09 -8.90 -5.53
C THR A 351 -4.25 -10.14 -5.18
N LEU A 352 -4.90 -11.23 -4.76
CA LEU A 352 -4.21 -12.51 -4.50
C LEU A 352 -3.48 -13.03 -5.74
N ASP A 353 -4.10 -12.92 -6.90
CA ASP A 353 -3.50 -13.37 -8.16
C ASP A 353 -2.28 -12.52 -8.56
N ALA A 354 -2.32 -11.21 -8.32
CA ALA A 354 -1.16 -10.32 -8.54
C ALA A 354 0.02 -10.69 -7.61
N ILE A 355 -0.23 -10.90 -6.31
CA ILE A 355 0.81 -11.30 -5.35
C ILE A 355 1.41 -12.66 -5.74
N LYS A 356 0.58 -13.65 -6.07
CA LYS A 356 1.04 -14.98 -6.50
C LYS A 356 1.89 -14.90 -7.76
N MET A 357 1.47 -14.10 -8.75
CA MET A 357 2.24 -13.88 -9.99
C MET A 357 3.60 -13.25 -9.70
N ALA A 358 3.66 -12.24 -8.83
CA ALA A 358 4.90 -11.61 -8.40
C ALA A 358 5.85 -12.63 -7.77
N HIS A 359 5.39 -13.38 -6.77
CA HIS A 359 6.21 -14.39 -6.08
C HIS A 359 6.70 -15.49 -7.01
N HIS A 360 5.86 -16.00 -7.95
CA HIS A 360 6.28 -16.99 -8.93
C HIS A 360 7.36 -16.48 -9.89
N ALA A 361 7.39 -15.19 -10.15
CA ALA A 361 8.41 -14.56 -11.00
C ALA A 361 9.69 -14.18 -10.22
N GLY A 362 9.71 -14.43 -8.91
CA GLY A 362 10.81 -14.00 -8.05
C GLY A 362 10.76 -12.52 -7.68
N PHE A 363 9.63 -11.83 -7.83
CA PHE A 363 9.44 -10.46 -7.34
C PHE A 363 9.04 -10.49 -5.87
N THR A 364 9.42 -9.46 -5.12
CA THR A 364 8.82 -9.16 -3.82
C THR A 364 7.47 -8.48 -4.02
N ALA A 365 6.61 -8.57 -2.99
CA ALA A 365 5.34 -7.85 -2.95
C ALA A 365 5.26 -7.05 -1.65
N ILE A 366 4.82 -5.79 -1.73
CA ILE A 366 4.65 -4.90 -0.59
C ILE A 366 3.17 -4.60 -0.47
N VAL A 367 2.54 -5.00 0.62
CA VAL A 367 1.13 -4.65 0.86
C VAL A 367 1.04 -3.22 1.37
N SER A 368 0.21 -2.41 0.73
CA SER A 368 0.17 -0.95 0.94
C SER A 368 -1.21 -0.43 1.31
N HIS A 369 -1.20 0.62 2.12
CA HIS A 369 -2.33 1.51 2.36
C HIS A 369 -2.58 2.45 1.18
N ARG A 370 -3.56 3.34 1.35
CA ARG A 370 -3.74 4.54 0.52
C ARG A 370 -3.67 5.80 1.40
N SER A 371 -3.56 6.97 0.76
CA SER A 371 -3.55 8.26 1.47
C SER A 371 -4.86 8.54 2.21
N GLY A 372 -6.00 8.16 1.66
CA GLY A 372 -7.30 8.13 2.35
C GLY A 372 -7.61 6.74 2.88
N GLU A 373 -7.47 6.55 4.18
CA GLU A 373 -7.68 5.27 4.87
C GLU A 373 -8.89 5.32 5.80
N THR A 374 -9.31 4.14 6.20
CA THR A 374 -10.31 3.88 7.23
C THR A 374 -9.69 3.09 8.37
N GLU A 375 -10.47 2.70 9.37
CA GLU A 375 -10.05 1.81 10.44
C GLU A 375 -9.89 0.34 10.01
N ASP A 376 -10.26 -0.03 8.78
CA ASP A 376 -10.11 -1.39 8.25
C ASP A 376 -8.65 -1.87 8.30
N THR A 377 -8.42 -3.10 8.78
CA THR A 377 -7.09 -3.68 8.99
C THR A 377 -6.77 -4.82 8.04
N THR A 378 -7.57 -5.03 7.00
CA THR A 378 -7.42 -6.16 6.05
C THR A 378 -6.02 -6.27 5.47
N ILE A 379 -5.35 -5.15 5.17
CA ILE A 379 -3.99 -5.17 4.62
C ILE A 379 -2.96 -5.77 5.57
N ALA A 380 -3.15 -5.67 6.87
CA ALA A 380 -2.29 -6.33 7.86
C ALA A 380 -2.46 -7.85 7.82
N ASP A 381 -3.70 -8.33 7.81
CA ASP A 381 -4.00 -9.76 7.67
C ASP A 381 -3.51 -10.30 6.31
N LEU A 382 -3.68 -9.54 5.22
CA LEU A 382 -3.23 -9.92 3.87
C LEU A 382 -1.70 -10.08 3.79
N ALA A 383 -0.95 -9.14 4.39
CA ALA A 383 0.51 -9.19 4.38
C ALA A 383 1.04 -10.48 5.04
N VAL A 384 0.45 -10.87 6.17
CA VAL A 384 0.83 -12.12 6.85
C VAL A 384 0.31 -13.35 6.10
N ALA A 385 -0.92 -13.30 5.60
CA ALA A 385 -1.55 -14.41 4.88
C ALA A 385 -0.71 -14.91 3.70
N LEU A 386 -0.15 -14.00 2.92
CA LEU A 386 0.62 -14.33 1.72
C LEU A 386 2.13 -14.24 1.91
N ASN A 387 2.60 -14.06 3.15
CA ASN A 387 4.02 -13.89 3.45
C ASN A 387 4.66 -12.83 2.53
N ALA A 388 4.01 -11.67 2.44
CA ALA A 388 4.46 -10.58 1.58
C ALA A 388 5.79 -9.95 2.07
N ASP A 389 6.18 -10.24 3.31
CA ASP A 389 7.42 -9.84 3.97
C ASP A 389 7.57 -8.33 4.21
N GLN A 390 6.75 -7.47 3.59
CA GLN A 390 6.83 -6.01 3.72
C GLN A 390 5.42 -5.38 3.73
N ILE A 391 5.24 -4.31 4.51
CA ILE A 391 4.02 -3.51 4.56
C ILE A 391 4.33 -2.02 4.57
N LYS A 392 3.68 -1.25 3.69
CA LYS A 392 3.74 0.21 3.62
C LYS A 392 2.41 0.76 4.12
N THR A 393 2.36 1.27 5.37
CA THR A 393 1.11 1.76 5.96
C THR A 393 1.28 3.02 6.82
N GLY A 394 2.18 3.92 6.40
CA GLY A 394 2.37 5.25 6.98
C GLY A 394 3.24 5.28 8.23
N ALA A 395 3.23 6.41 8.93
CA ALA A 395 3.98 6.66 10.15
C ALA A 395 3.34 5.99 11.39
N PRO A 396 4.04 5.93 12.55
CA PRO A 396 3.51 5.35 13.78
C PRO A 396 2.57 6.30 14.53
N ASN A 397 1.77 7.04 13.80
CA ASN A 397 0.73 7.94 14.32
C ASN A 397 -0.49 7.92 13.38
N ARG A 398 -1.55 8.69 13.71
CA ARG A 398 -2.87 8.66 13.06
C ARG A 398 -3.54 7.28 13.18
N SER A 399 -4.72 7.26 13.78
CA SER A 399 -5.37 6.01 14.24
C SER A 399 -5.59 4.99 13.11
N GLU A 400 -5.90 5.44 11.89
CA GLU A 400 -6.10 4.59 10.73
C GLU A 400 -4.81 3.89 10.26
N ARG A 401 -3.63 4.46 10.55
CA ARG A 401 -2.32 3.81 10.28
C ARG A 401 -1.97 2.86 11.42
N VAL A 402 -2.05 3.36 12.64
CA VAL A 402 -1.73 2.60 13.86
C VAL A 402 -2.63 1.36 14.02
N ALA A 403 -3.88 1.40 13.54
CA ALA A 403 -4.77 0.25 13.57
C ALA A 403 -4.15 -0.98 12.87
N LYS A 404 -3.47 -0.79 11.71
CA LYS A 404 -2.79 -1.86 10.96
C LYS A 404 -1.59 -2.42 11.74
N TYR A 405 -0.76 -1.54 12.32
CA TYR A 405 0.37 -1.97 13.16
C TYR A 405 -0.10 -2.71 14.41
N ASN A 406 -1.15 -2.24 15.08
CA ASN A 406 -1.73 -2.91 16.22
C ASN A 406 -2.35 -4.27 15.86
N ARG A 407 -2.91 -4.40 14.63
CA ARG A 407 -3.38 -5.70 14.14
C ARG A 407 -2.21 -6.67 13.96
N LEU A 408 -1.09 -6.24 13.41
CA LEU A 408 0.11 -7.05 13.27
C LEU A 408 0.69 -7.50 14.62
N LEU A 409 0.67 -6.63 15.65
CA LEU A 409 1.05 -7.04 17.02
C LEU A 409 0.18 -8.17 17.56
N ARG A 410 -1.14 -8.10 17.33
CA ARG A 410 -2.07 -9.17 17.73
C ARG A 410 -1.82 -10.46 16.95
N ILE A 411 -1.53 -10.36 15.64
CA ILE A 411 -1.19 -11.54 14.84
C ILE A 411 0.12 -12.17 15.32
N GLU A 412 1.14 -11.37 15.65
CA GLU A 412 2.40 -11.87 16.23
C GLU A 412 2.15 -12.62 17.53
N GLU A 413 1.28 -12.09 18.41
CA GLU A 413 0.87 -12.74 19.66
C GLU A 413 0.09 -14.04 19.40
N GLU A 414 -0.86 -14.04 18.44
CA GLU A 414 -1.64 -15.22 18.05
C GLU A 414 -0.75 -16.35 17.48
N LEU A 415 0.32 -16.00 16.75
CA LEU A 415 1.28 -16.94 16.17
C LEU A 415 2.27 -17.48 17.20
N GLY A 416 2.60 -16.71 18.24
CA GLY A 416 3.58 -17.09 19.26
C GLY A 416 4.91 -17.50 18.67
N ASP A 417 5.44 -18.65 19.07
CA ASP A 417 6.74 -19.16 18.58
C ASP A 417 6.75 -19.52 17.07
N SER A 418 5.59 -19.55 16.42
CA SER A 418 5.49 -19.77 14.96
C SER A 418 5.67 -18.49 14.15
N ALA A 419 5.67 -17.32 14.79
CA ALA A 419 5.86 -16.05 14.13
C ALA A 419 7.29 -15.93 13.59
N VAL A 420 7.41 -15.52 12.33
CA VAL A 420 8.70 -15.27 11.68
C VAL A 420 8.78 -13.80 11.28
N TYR A 421 9.80 -13.10 11.77
CA TYR A 421 10.13 -11.77 11.28
C TYR A 421 11.31 -11.87 10.31
N PRO A 422 11.14 -11.54 9.02
CA PRO A 422 12.14 -11.82 8.01
C PRO A 422 13.39 -10.94 8.11
N GLY A 423 13.25 -9.72 8.65
CA GLY A 423 14.34 -8.76 8.70
C GLY A 423 14.94 -8.51 7.31
N PHE A 424 16.25 -8.59 7.18
CA PHE A 424 16.95 -8.46 5.88
C PHE A 424 16.55 -9.51 4.85
N ASN A 425 16.01 -10.67 5.25
CA ASN A 425 15.51 -11.67 4.30
C ASN A 425 14.19 -11.27 3.63
N ALA A 426 13.61 -10.11 3.97
CA ALA A 426 12.50 -9.53 3.23
C ALA A 426 12.90 -9.00 1.85
N PHE A 427 14.19 -8.78 1.63
CA PHE A 427 14.75 -8.34 0.35
C PHE A 427 15.39 -9.50 -0.39
N GLN A 428 15.32 -9.47 -1.72
CA GLN A 428 15.98 -10.48 -2.56
C GLN A 428 17.46 -10.17 -2.79
N GLN A 429 17.83 -8.91 -2.68
CA GLN A 429 19.19 -8.43 -2.86
C GLN A 429 20.10 -8.95 -1.72
N LYS A 430 21.24 -9.51 -2.10
CA LYS A 430 22.27 -9.92 -1.15
C LYS A 430 23.21 -8.74 -0.92
N HIS A 431 23.17 -8.19 0.24
CA HIS A 431 24.02 -7.07 0.69
C HIS A 431 25.21 -7.55 1.50
#